data_1a6ce851f2e5ed63b4f3fe098d455d7d
#
_entry.id   1a6ce851f2e5ed63b4f3fe098d455d7d
#
_cell.length_a   1.000
_cell.length_b   1.000
_cell.length_c   1.000
_cell.angle_alpha   90.00
_cell.angle_beta   90.00
_cell.angle_gamma   90.00
#
_symmetry.space_group_name_H-M   'P 1'
#
loop_
_entity.id
_entity.type
_entity.pdbx_description
1 polymer ?
#
loop_
_entity_poly.entity_id
_entity_poly.type
_entity_poly.pdbx_seq_one_letter_code
_entity_poly.pdbx_strand_id
1 'polypeptide(L)'
;MPLLDKPYSEAGSSVIKKSLLIFVVFVISLLFSLLVTMPASVLWKHVLEPKIDLRKIGANVQAIDGSVWNGRVLLNYKNISSIIEWEMPLTGVVALALPLTVTMTIHGAEAKLEGSFGLLNSHIKLVSLNADLAAFAPLFKRQRIQIGGE
;
A
#
# COMPACT_ATOMS: atom_id res chain seq x y z
N MET A 1 -41.57 -60.59 10.81
CA MET A 1 -40.21 -60.24 10.51
C MET A 1 -40.18 -58.73 10.26
N PRO A 2 -39.70 -57.88 11.16
CA PRO A 2 -39.54 -56.46 10.94
C PRO A 2 -38.13 -56.22 10.35
N LEU A 3 -38.13 -55.60 9.16
CA LEU A 3 -36.95 -55.14 8.44
C LEU A 3 -36.34 -53.98 9.24
N LEU A 4 -35.09 -54.14 9.64
CA LEU A 4 -34.24 -53.12 10.26
C LEU A 4 -33.95 -52.02 9.21
N ASP A 5 -34.67 -50.93 9.29
CA ASP A 5 -34.26 -49.68 8.65
C ASP A 5 -33.04 -49.13 9.40
N LYS A 6 -31.88 -49.26 8.77
CA LYS A 6 -30.63 -48.67 9.28
C LYS A 6 -30.54 -47.21 8.82
N PRO A 7 -30.42 -46.25 9.71
CA PRO A 7 -30.16 -44.88 9.33
C PRO A 7 -28.66 -44.70 9.00
N TYR A 8 -28.28 -45.01 7.78
CA TYR A 8 -26.87 -44.91 7.30
C TYR A 8 -26.55 -43.54 6.61
N SER A 9 -27.38 -42.51 6.73
CA SER A 9 -27.24 -41.32 5.91
C SER A 9 -26.73 -40.05 6.60
N GLU A 10 -26.78 -39.95 7.93
CA GLU A 10 -26.49 -38.65 8.57
C GLU A 10 -25.02 -38.45 8.99
N ALA A 11 -24.29 -39.50 9.29
CA ALA A 11 -22.91 -39.42 9.78
C ALA A 11 -21.93 -38.88 8.68
N GLY A 12 -22.14 -39.25 7.44
CA GLY A 12 -21.28 -38.84 6.31
C GLY A 12 -21.35 -37.34 6.01
N SER A 13 -22.54 -36.75 6.10
CA SER A 13 -22.74 -35.34 5.74
C SER A 13 -22.09 -34.38 6.73
N SER A 14 -22.04 -34.75 8.02
CA SER A 14 -21.43 -33.89 9.06
C SER A 14 -19.90 -33.88 8.97
N VAL A 15 -19.29 -34.99 8.61
CA VAL A 15 -17.83 -35.09 8.42
C VAL A 15 -17.39 -34.28 7.20
N ILE A 16 -18.11 -34.38 6.10
CA ILE A 16 -17.82 -33.60 4.89
C ILE A 16 -17.94 -32.11 5.15
N LYS A 17 -18.98 -31.65 5.85
CA LYS A 17 -19.18 -30.23 6.20
C LYS A 17 -18.05 -29.71 7.09
N LYS A 18 -17.59 -30.49 8.07
CA LYS A 18 -16.47 -30.11 8.96
C LYS A 18 -15.16 -30.04 8.18
N SER A 19 -14.89 -31.01 7.30
CA SER A 19 -13.68 -31.01 6.48
C SER A 19 -13.68 -29.83 5.51
N LEU A 20 -14.81 -29.51 4.89
CA LEU A 20 -14.94 -28.34 4.03
C LEU A 20 -14.70 -27.03 4.79
N LEU A 21 -15.26 -26.90 5.99
CA LEU A 21 -15.04 -25.73 6.83
C LEU A 21 -13.56 -25.54 7.17
N ILE A 22 -12.87 -26.60 7.57
CA ILE A 22 -11.43 -26.55 7.87
C ILE A 22 -10.64 -26.13 6.63
N PHE A 23 -10.98 -26.68 5.46
CA PHE A 23 -10.33 -26.33 4.22
C PHE A 23 -10.53 -24.86 3.87
N VAL A 24 -11.75 -24.34 4.01
CA VAL A 24 -12.06 -22.92 3.75
C VAL A 24 -11.27 -22.01 4.71
N VAL A 25 -11.24 -22.32 5.99
CA VAL A 25 -10.46 -21.56 6.98
C VAL A 25 -8.97 -21.59 6.64
N PHE A 26 -8.45 -22.74 6.24
CA PHE A 26 -7.05 -22.88 5.83
C PHE A 26 -6.74 -22.00 4.60
N VAL A 27 -7.60 -22.04 3.56
CA VAL A 27 -7.41 -21.22 2.36
C VAL A 27 -7.48 -19.73 2.69
N ILE A 28 -8.43 -19.29 3.51
CA ILE A 28 -8.53 -17.89 3.94
C ILE A 28 -7.27 -17.47 4.72
N SER A 29 -6.80 -18.31 5.65
CA SER A 29 -5.58 -18.04 6.41
C SER A 29 -4.34 -17.94 5.52
N LEU A 30 -4.25 -18.81 4.50
CA LEU A 30 -3.16 -18.79 3.53
C LEU A 30 -3.18 -17.49 2.70
N LEU A 31 -4.36 -17.11 2.18
CA LEU A 31 -4.52 -15.88 1.41
C LEU A 31 -4.20 -14.65 2.25
N PHE A 32 -4.64 -14.62 3.51
CA PHE A 32 -4.32 -13.55 4.44
C PHE A 32 -2.81 -13.46 4.71
N SER A 33 -2.15 -14.60 4.93
CA SER A 33 -0.70 -14.64 5.10
C SER A 33 0.05 -14.11 3.88
N LEU A 34 -0.36 -14.50 2.67
CA LEU A 34 0.21 -13.99 1.43
C LEU A 34 0.00 -12.48 1.29
N LEU A 35 -1.16 -11.98 1.65
CA LEU A 35 -1.47 -10.55 1.60
C LEU A 35 -0.58 -9.75 2.56
N VAL A 36 -0.41 -10.26 3.79
CA VAL A 36 0.41 -9.61 4.83
C VAL A 36 1.89 -9.56 4.44
N THR A 37 2.39 -10.60 3.80
CA THR A 37 3.81 -10.70 3.42
C THR A 37 4.12 -10.19 2.02
N MET A 38 3.11 -9.68 1.30
CA MET A 38 3.26 -9.26 -0.10
C MET A 38 4.29 -8.13 -0.25
N PRO A 39 5.38 -8.33 -1.00
CA PRO A 39 6.38 -7.29 -1.23
C PRO A 39 5.83 -6.17 -2.10
N ALA A 40 6.22 -4.93 -1.77
CA ALA A 40 5.80 -3.73 -2.49
C ALA A 40 6.18 -3.76 -3.98
N SER A 41 7.32 -4.35 -4.30
CA SER A 41 7.82 -4.48 -5.66
C SER A 41 6.89 -5.29 -6.58
N VAL A 42 6.19 -6.30 -6.04
CA VAL A 42 5.22 -7.09 -6.80
C VAL A 42 3.99 -6.25 -7.15
N LEU A 43 3.46 -5.52 -6.18
CA LEU A 43 2.34 -4.60 -6.41
C LEU A 43 2.70 -3.52 -7.42
N TRP A 44 3.89 -2.93 -7.27
CA TRP A 44 4.38 -1.92 -8.20
C TRP A 44 4.41 -2.44 -9.63
N LYS A 45 5.13 -3.53 -9.86
CA LYS A 45 5.37 -4.09 -11.20
C LYS A 45 4.09 -4.53 -11.92
N HIS A 46 3.13 -5.10 -11.18
CA HIS A 46 1.95 -5.71 -11.80
C HIS A 46 0.73 -4.80 -11.81
N VAL A 47 0.63 -3.85 -10.89
CA VAL A 47 -0.57 -3.02 -10.72
C VAL A 47 -0.31 -1.55 -11.06
N LEU A 48 0.79 -0.98 -10.57
CA LEU A 48 1.05 0.46 -10.70
C LEU A 48 1.81 0.80 -11.99
N GLU A 49 2.86 0.09 -12.31
CA GLU A 49 3.70 0.36 -13.50
C GLU A 49 2.89 0.38 -14.81
N PRO A 50 1.95 -0.56 -15.08
CA PRO A 50 1.15 -0.51 -16.30
C PRO A 50 0.16 0.65 -16.36
N LYS A 51 -0.18 1.25 -15.20
CA LYS A 51 -1.14 2.37 -15.13
C LYS A 51 -0.45 3.73 -15.10
N ILE A 52 0.77 3.79 -14.60
CA ILE A 52 1.54 5.02 -14.40
C ILE A 52 2.78 4.97 -15.29
N ASP A 53 2.71 5.59 -16.46
CA ASP A 53 3.86 5.71 -17.35
C ASP A 53 4.80 6.83 -16.86
N LEU A 54 5.61 6.49 -15.84
CA LEU A 54 6.57 7.42 -15.25
C LEU A 54 7.61 7.93 -16.26
N ARG A 55 7.88 7.18 -17.31
CA ARG A 55 8.84 7.57 -18.34
C ARG A 55 8.35 8.79 -19.13
N LYS A 56 7.04 8.91 -19.34
CA LYS A 56 6.45 10.09 -20.01
C LYS A 56 6.69 11.39 -19.25
N ILE A 57 6.73 11.32 -17.93
CA ILE A 57 7.03 12.49 -17.09
C ILE A 57 8.53 12.66 -16.81
N GLY A 58 9.38 11.76 -17.33
CA GLY A 58 10.82 11.81 -17.12
C GLY A 58 11.27 11.31 -15.73
N ALA A 59 10.40 10.56 -15.05
CA ALA A 59 10.71 9.95 -13.76
C ALA A 59 11.12 8.47 -13.94
N ASN A 60 12.03 8.02 -13.10
CA ASN A 60 12.50 6.64 -13.09
C ASN A 60 12.53 6.10 -11.67
N VAL A 61 12.01 4.89 -11.48
CA VAL A 61 12.09 4.16 -10.21
C VAL A 61 13.46 3.51 -10.12
N GLN A 62 14.21 3.83 -9.07
CA GLN A 62 15.53 3.24 -8.82
C GLN A 62 15.46 2.03 -7.93
N ALA A 63 14.66 2.09 -6.86
CA ALA A 63 14.50 1.00 -5.91
C ALA A 63 13.11 1.03 -5.29
N ILE A 64 12.62 -0.15 -4.91
CA ILE A 64 11.40 -0.34 -4.15
C ILE A 64 11.70 -1.37 -3.07
N ASP A 65 11.55 -0.97 -1.82
CA ASP A 65 11.81 -1.80 -0.66
C ASP A 65 10.57 -1.90 0.23
N GLY A 66 10.50 -2.97 1.00
CA GLY A 66 9.46 -3.21 1.98
C GLY A 66 8.25 -3.97 1.45
N SER A 67 7.14 -3.85 2.16
CA SER A 67 5.87 -4.51 1.86
C SER A 67 4.82 -3.53 1.34
N VAL A 68 3.67 -4.05 0.95
CA VAL A 68 2.50 -3.22 0.60
C VAL A 68 2.06 -2.35 1.78
N TRP A 69 2.29 -2.81 3.01
CA TRP A 69 1.84 -2.15 4.25
C TRP A 69 2.82 -1.11 4.78
N ASN A 70 4.09 -1.35 4.55
CA ASN A 70 5.17 -0.45 4.98
C ASN A 70 6.32 -0.58 3.98
N GLY A 71 6.62 0.48 3.30
CA GLY A 71 7.66 0.45 2.28
C GLY A 71 8.12 1.83 1.87
N ARG A 72 9.08 1.82 0.96
CA ARG A 72 9.64 3.03 0.37
C ARG A 72 9.97 2.81 -1.10
N VAL A 73 9.85 3.87 -1.86
CA VAL A 73 10.26 3.92 -3.26
C VAL A 73 11.25 5.09 -3.46
N LEU A 74 12.33 4.78 -4.13
CA LEU A 74 13.32 5.75 -4.56
C LEU A 74 13.02 6.14 -6.00
N LEU A 75 12.68 7.39 -6.23
CA LEU A 75 12.41 7.95 -7.55
C LEU A 75 13.51 8.91 -7.95
N ASN A 76 13.85 8.92 -9.22
CA ASN A 76 14.69 9.94 -9.81
C ASN A 76 13.91 10.68 -10.90
N TYR A 77 13.79 11.99 -10.75
CA TYR A 77 13.15 12.87 -11.72
C TYR A 77 14.14 13.96 -12.12
N LYS A 78 14.60 13.94 -13.38
CA LYS A 78 15.55 14.96 -13.91
C LYS A 78 16.78 15.19 -13.00
N ASN A 79 17.38 14.10 -12.50
CA ASN A 79 18.50 14.11 -11.54
C ASN A 79 18.16 14.61 -10.13
N ILE A 80 16.90 14.69 -9.79
CA ILE A 80 16.41 14.98 -8.45
C ILE A 80 15.97 13.65 -7.84
N SER A 81 16.67 13.21 -6.81
CA SER A 81 16.27 12.03 -6.06
C SER A 81 15.18 12.39 -5.05
N SER A 82 14.12 11.61 -5.04
CA SER A 82 13.04 11.71 -4.07
C SER A 82 12.77 10.36 -3.43
N ILE A 83 12.47 10.37 -2.17
CA ILE A 83 12.09 9.19 -1.40
C ILE A 83 10.62 9.36 -1.03
N ILE A 84 9.81 8.36 -1.35
CA ILE A 84 8.43 8.27 -0.91
C ILE A 84 8.33 7.06 0.01
N GLU A 85 7.96 7.28 1.24
CA GLU A 85 7.71 6.25 2.25
C GLU A 85 6.23 6.20 2.53
N TRP A 86 5.69 4.99 2.73
CA TRP A 86 4.31 4.80 3.12
C TRP A 86 4.19 3.81 4.26
N GLU A 87 3.20 4.04 5.07
CA GLU A 87 2.83 3.19 6.19
C GLU A 87 1.31 3.03 6.26
N MET A 88 0.86 1.78 6.24
CA MET A 88 -0.54 1.39 6.40
C MET A 88 -0.61 0.34 7.51
N PRO A 89 -0.94 0.71 8.74
CA PRO A 89 -1.04 -0.26 9.82
C PRO A 89 -2.18 -1.26 9.58
N LEU A 90 -1.87 -2.54 9.70
CA LEU A 90 -2.83 -3.64 9.49
C LEU A 90 -4.02 -3.61 10.44
N THR A 91 -3.92 -2.89 11.55
CA THR A 91 -5.02 -2.69 12.50
C THR A 91 -6.23 -2.01 11.85
N GLY A 92 -6.00 -1.21 10.80
CA GLY A 92 -7.07 -0.59 10.03
C GLY A 92 -7.95 -1.57 9.25
N VAL A 93 -7.41 -2.74 8.88
CA VAL A 93 -8.19 -3.79 8.19
C VAL A 93 -9.33 -4.27 9.08
N VAL A 94 -9.07 -4.46 10.36
CA VAL A 94 -10.08 -4.89 11.35
C VAL A 94 -11.11 -3.80 11.59
N ALA A 95 -10.71 -2.53 11.52
CA ALA A 95 -11.59 -1.39 11.68
C ALA A 95 -12.35 -0.99 10.41
N LEU A 96 -12.17 -1.73 9.29
CA LEU A 96 -12.70 -1.40 7.95
C LEU A 96 -12.35 0.03 7.49
N ALA A 97 -11.24 0.55 8.03
CA ALA A 97 -10.68 1.84 7.68
C ALA A 97 -9.16 1.70 7.63
N LEU A 98 -8.57 1.89 6.47
CA LEU A 98 -7.13 1.79 6.26
C LEU A 98 -6.51 3.18 6.42
N PRO A 99 -5.87 3.49 7.55
CA PRO A 99 -5.08 4.69 7.66
C PRO A 99 -3.84 4.56 6.79
N LEU A 100 -3.53 5.59 6.04
CA LEU A 100 -2.36 5.68 5.17
C LEU A 100 -1.57 6.92 5.55
N THR A 101 -0.32 6.75 5.90
CA THR A 101 0.64 7.84 6.03
C THR A 101 1.61 7.76 4.86
N VAL A 102 1.79 8.87 4.16
CA VAL A 102 2.77 9.00 3.08
C VAL A 102 3.70 10.15 3.41
N THR A 103 4.98 9.87 3.48
CA THR A 103 6.04 10.87 3.65
C THR A 103 6.83 10.96 2.37
N MET A 104 6.93 12.15 1.82
CA MET A 104 7.71 12.42 0.61
C MET A 104 8.87 13.35 0.96
N THR A 105 10.08 12.91 0.70
CA THR A 105 11.31 13.68 0.93
C THR A 105 11.99 13.99 -0.39
N ILE A 106 12.19 15.28 -0.67
CA ILE A 106 12.86 15.79 -1.89
C ILE A 106 13.86 16.85 -1.46
N HIS A 107 15.15 16.64 -1.71
CA HIS A 107 16.21 17.66 -1.47
C HIS A 107 16.15 18.32 -0.07
N GLY A 108 15.83 17.59 0.97
CA GLY A 108 15.69 18.13 2.31
C GLY A 108 14.34 18.79 2.61
N ALA A 109 13.46 18.89 1.63
CA ALA A 109 12.05 19.22 1.89
C ALA A 109 11.27 17.94 2.21
N GLU A 110 10.43 17.99 3.21
CA GLU A 110 9.59 16.88 3.64
C GLU A 110 8.13 17.31 3.61
N ALA A 111 7.31 16.49 2.95
CA ALA A 111 5.86 16.62 2.96
C ALA A 111 5.24 15.35 3.54
N LYS A 112 4.41 15.51 4.56
CA LYS A 112 3.68 14.40 5.18
C LYS A 112 2.19 14.52 4.90
N LEU A 113 1.64 13.47 4.31
CA LEU A 113 0.23 13.30 4.01
C LEU A 113 -0.33 12.18 4.89
N GLU A 114 -1.46 12.42 5.50
CA GLU A 114 -2.22 11.38 6.17
C GLU A 114 -3.58 11.24 5.53
N GLY A 115 -3.99 10.01 5.33
CA GLY A 115 -5.27 9.67 4.74
C GLY A 115 -5.91 8.51 5.47
N SER A 116 -7.19 8.33 5.22
CA SER A 116 -7.94 7.18 5.68
C SER A 116 -8.87 6.74 4.57
N PHE A 117 -8.80 5.46 4.21
CA PHE A 117 -9.65 4.84 3.21
C PHE A 117 -10.59 3.87 3.93
N GLY A 118 -11.85 4.25 4.09
CA GLY A 118 -12.90 3.42 4.65
C GLY A 118 -13.96 3.07 3.62
N LEU A 119 -14.78 2.06 3.93
CA LEU A 119 -15.90 1.64 3.06
C LEU A 119 -16.93 2.76 2.84
N LEU A 120 -17.08 3.67 3.79
CA LEU A 120 -18.08 4.72 3.76
C LEU A 120 -17.50 6.11 3.53
N ASN A 121 -16.26 6.34 3.94
CA ASN A 121 -15.60 7.64 3.85
C ASN A 121 -14.11 7.48 3.53
N SER A 122 -13.62 8.29 2.61
CA SER A 122 -12.20 8.45 2.37
C SER A 122 -11.84 9.93 2.47
N HIS A 123 -10.77 10.22 3.20
CA HIS A 123 -10.24 11.58 3.30
C HIS A 123 -8.72 11.56 3.30
N ILE A 124 -8.16 12.62 2.72
CA ILE A 124 -6.71 12.86 2.69
C ILE A 124 -6.49 14.24 3.24
N LYS A 125 -5.53 14.36 4.16
CA LYS A 125 -5.14 15.63 4.78
C LYS A 125 -3.63 15.80 4.66
N LEU A 126 -3.20 16.97 4.21
CA LEU A 126 -1.81 17.39 4.34
C LEU A 126 -1.56 17.78 5.81
N VAL A 127 -0.66 17.05 6.47
CA VAL A 127 -0.37 17.26 7.91
C VAL A 127 0.76 18.25 8.09
N SER A 128 1.82 18.09 7.33
CA SER A 128 2.97 18.99 7.42
C SER A 128 3.64 19.15 6.05
N LEU A 129 4.11 20.35 5.82
CA LEU A 129 5.00 20.67 4.73
C LEU A 129 6.16 21.45 5.32
N ASN A 130 7.30 20.80 5.43
CA ASN A 130 8.55 21.43 5.86
C ASN A 130 9.47 21.51 4.65
N ALA A 131 9.61 22.69 4.10
CA ALA A 131 10.45 22.92 2.94
C ALA A 131 11.48 24.00 3.26
N ASP A 132 12.75 23.62 3.23
CA ASP A 132 13.82 24.61 3.17
C ASP A 132 13.88 25.15 1.75
N LEU A 133 13.35 26.35 1.57
CA LEU A 133 13.36 27.03 0.25
C LEU A 133 14.77 27.23 -0.30
N ALA A 134 15.78 27.28 0.59
CA ALA A 134 17.19 27.36 0.18
C ALA A 134 17.65 26.09 -0.58
N ALA A 135 17.10 24.92 -0.25
CA ALA A 135 17.39 23.68 -0.96
C ALA A 135 16.90 23.70 -2.43
N PHE A 136 15.90 24.51 -2.73
CA PHE A 136 15.35 24.71 -4.09
C PHE A 136 16.01 25.87 -4.86
N ALA A 137 16.86 26.66 -4.23
CA ALA A 137 17.53 27.82 -4.86
C ALA A 137 18.21 27.48 -6.22
N PRO A 138 18.91 26.33 -6.41
CA PRO A 138 19.50 25.99 -7.69
C PRO A 138 18.46 25.74 -8.79
N LEU A 139 17.26 25.30 -8.45
CA LEU A 139 16.15 25.08 -9.41
C LEU A 139 15.56 26.41 -9.86
N PHE A 140 15.38 27.35 -8.95
CA PHE A 140 14.86 28.69 -9.25
C PHE A 140 15.85 29.53 -10.05
N LYS A 141 17.16 29.43 -9.78
CA LYS A 141 18.20 30.10 -10.59
C LYS A 141 18.16 29.67 -12.06
N ARG A 142 17.83 28.41 -12.32
CA ARG A 142 17.74 27.89 -13.69
C ARG A 142 16.54 28.42 -14.46
N GLN A 143 15.48 28.84 -13.78
CA GLN A 143 14.28 29.43 -14.37
C GLN A 143 14.23 30.96 -14.29
N ARG A 144 15.30 31.64 -13.87
CA ARG A 144 15.37 33.11 -13.68
C ARG A 144 14.29 33.65 -12.72
N ILE A 145 13.75 32.85 -11.83
CA ILE A 145 12.80 33.32 -10.83
C ILE A 145 13.62 33.76 -9.60
N GLN A 146 13.67 35.09 -9.37
CA GLN A 146 14.21 35.64 -8.14
C GLN A 146 13.09 35.64 -7.11
N ILE A 147 13.23 34.81 -6.06
CA ILE A 147 12.37 34.89 -4.89
C ILE A 147 13.07 35.83 -3.92
N GLY A 148 12.67 37.09 -3.93
CA GLY A 148 13.03 38.06 -2.91
C GLY A 148 12.08 37.86 -1.74
N GLY A 149 12.61 37.43 -0.57
CA GLY A 149 11.96 37.50 0.71
C GLY A 149 12.76 38.44 1.59
N GLU A 150 12.16 39.56 1.98
CA GLU A 150 12.60 40.32 3.14
C GLU A 150 12.14 39.62 4.41
#